data_5c77cb213bc19d0d107492988a71289a
#
_entry.id   5c77cb213bc19d0d107492988a71289a
#
_cell.length_a   1.000
_cell.length_b   1.000
_cell.length_c   1.000
_cell.angle_alpha   90.00
_cell.angle_beta   90.00
_cell.angle_gamma   90.00
#
_symmetry.space_group_name_H-M   'P 1'
#
loop_
_entity.id
_entity.type
_entity.pdbx_description
1 polymer ?
#
loop_
_entity_poly.entity_id
_entity_poly.type
_entity_poly.pdbx_seq_one_letter_code
_entity_poly.pdbx_strand_id
1 'polypeptide(L)'
;MLFKKFIGLKIKQYFSPSPHDRGRRGSLKLLIFILGMIFLVSFTFAQSPAERQTSPKAKLPHKVAILPVKIHSPENLEFMQEGLVDMISSRVELEGRVAVLEKGPVKKAYDQVSGEMNLENARKLGHMLEADFVVFGSLTKLGDSASLDLKVVEVKKEDPGSSVFVQAKKMEEIIARVDDLARKIDEKILGYSLKPQVAERPAEATKEIGGIPAPPLGFQPMGPARGMGSSELWQSQPFPFQIMGIAVGDVDGDGQNEVILIGEKNLYVYRWEKEFKLLWKREGGKFDQYLAVDAADVDQDGKAEIFVTNIQGEKLSSFVVAFKDGAFKTVASGLDWFLRVVEWGETGTVLLGQKKGYQVGFESAIYELGWDGKKYKEIRKAALPKIFSLYGFIPFAHDGKTDCLFIDSDFSLKVMNEKGKVVWRSRDDYGSDNVFRVKPVAVGPGLRFEDADDLAYVNVRVIRKGNDFLVIRNISATGQSLKRSKLYTKGEVQVLTWTGAMFMTSWKSQEIPGYVADFQIQDVDHTGRKALIVAVNLPTEGFLSGGKNSALMVSRMPEGQ
;
A
#
# COMPACT_ATOMS: atom_id res chain seq x y z
N MET A 1 -2.95 41.64 -24.13
CA MET A 1 -3.30 41.18 -25.50
C MET A 1 -2.59 41.97 -26.58
N LEU A 2 -2.15 43.19 -26.35
CA LEU A 2 -1.41 44.04 -27.32
C LEU A 2 0.07 43.65 -27.49
N PHE A 3 0.70 43.11 -26.47
CA PHE A 3 2.15 42.76 -26.48
C PHE A 3 2.49 41.54 -27.39
N LYS A 4 1.57 40.57 -27.49
CA LYS A 4 1.75 39.40 -28.39
C LYS A 4 1.59 39.74 -29.90
N LYS A 5 0.88 40.79 -30.23
CA LYS A 5 0.69 41.22 -31.66
C LYS A 5 1.92 41.98 -32.17
N PHE A 6 2.68 42.66 -31.32
CA PHE A 6 3.84 43.48 -31.73
C PHE A 6 5.09 42.63 -32.03
N ILE A 7 5.27 41.54 -31.27
CA ILE A 7 6.41 40.60 -31.49
C ILE A 7 6.16 39.74 -32.74
N GLY A 8 4.91 39.32 -33.00
CA GLY A 8 4.54 38.49 -34.16
C GLY A 8 4.69 39.18 -35.52
N LEU A 9 4.52 40.51 -35.57
CA LEU A 9 4.62 41.25 -36.85
C LEU A 9 6.07 41.57 -37.22
N LYS A 10 6.99 41.74 -36.27
CA LYS A 10 8.42 42.00 -36.59
C LYS A 10 9.21 40.76 -36.99
N ILE A 11 8.77 39.57 -36.55
CA ILE A 11 9.43 38.31 -36.92
C ILE A 11 9.10 37.89 -38.36
N LYS A 12 7.86 38.22 -38.86
CA LYS A 12 7.49 37.91 -40.23
C LYS A 12 8.19 38.74 -41.30
N GLN A 13 8.79 39.89 -40.96
CA GLN A 13 9.49 40.77 -41.89
C GLN A 13 10.97 40.40 -42.09
N TYR A 14 11.53 39.49 -41.25
CA TYR A 14 12.93 39.08 -41.35
C TYR A 14 13.15 37.64 -41.88
N PHE A 15 12.09 36.93 -42.22
CA PHE A 15 12.19 35.59 -42.79
C PHE A 15 11.40 35.45 -44.06
N SER A 16 11.77 36.21 -45.10
CA SER A 16 11.45 35.88 -46.48
C SER A 16 12.71 35.36 -47.15
N PRO A 17 12.79 34.15 -47.65
CA PRO A 17 13.97 33.68 -48.34
C PRO A 17 14.03 34.30 -49.75
N SER A 18 15.03 35.12 -50.00
CA SER A 18 15.49 35.47 -51.34
C SER A 18 16.73 34.61 -51.66
N PRO A 19 16.81 34.06 -52.87
CA PRO A 19 17.88 33.15 -53.24
C PRO A 19 19.16 33.93 -53.60
N HIS A 20 20.29 33.42 -53.13
CA HIS A 20 21.68 33.90 -53.33
C HIS A 20 22.18 34.91 -52.30
N ASP A 21 22.93 34.48 -51.29
CA ASP A 21 24.38 34.68 -51.25
C ASP A 21 25.03 33.96 -50.08
N ARG A 22 26.27 33.61 -50.29
CA ARG A 22 27.17 32.89 -49.39
C ARG A 22 27.70 33.81 -48.28
N GLY A 23 27.85 33.29 -47.08
CA GLY A 23 28.90 33.85 -46.25
C GLY A 23 28.60 34.00 -44.77
N ARG A 24 29.48 33.40 -44.04
CA ARG A 24 29.72 33.30 -42.60
C ARG A 24 29.65 34.60 -41.76
N ARG A 25 28.95 35.65 -42.18
CA ARG A 25 28.92 36.94 -41.43
C ARG A 25 27.59 37.25 -40.73
N GLY A 26 26.57 36.43 -40.92
CA GLY A 26 25.26 36.66 -40.31
C GLY A 26 25.12 36.16 -38.86
N SER A 27 25.80 35.09 -38.51
CA SER A 27 25.71 34.45 -37.20
C SER A 27 26.41 35.25 -36.09
N LEU A 28 27.47 35.96 -36.39
CA LEU A 28 28.20 36.74 -35.37
C LEU A 28 27.44 38.02 -34.98
N LYS A 29 26.73 38.65 -35.92
CA LYS A 29 25.91 39.86 -35.63
C LYS A 29 24.65 39.52 -34.83
N LEU A 30 24.06 38.35 -35.05
CA LEU A 30 22.89 37.87 -34.28
C LEU A 30 23.31 37.51 -32.85
N LEU A 31 24.48 36.90 -32.65
CA LEU A 31 25.00 36.55 -31.33
C LEU A 31 25.32 37.80 -30.49
N ILE A 32 25.91 38.84 -31.12
CA ILE A 32 26.23 40.13 -30.44
C ILE A 32 24.91 40.87 -30.07
N PHE A 33 23.86 40.76 -30.88
CA PHE A 33 22.58 41.40 -30.58
C PHE A 33 21.84 40.70 -29.43
N ILE A 34 21.89 39.38 -29.37
CA ILE A 34 21.33 38.60 -28.27
C ILE A 34 22.10 38.80 -26.97
N LEU A 35 23.43 38.83 -26.99
CA LEU A 35 24.24 39.15 -25.81
C LEU A 35 24.05 40.61 -25.33
N GLY A 36 23.88 41.58 -26.24
CA GLY A 36 23.61 42.96 -25.89
C GLY A 36 22.22 43.14 -25.25
N MET A 37 21.24 42.36 -25.68
CA MET A 37 19.88 42.38 -25.09
C MET A 37 19.80 41.72 -23.69
N ILE A 38 20.61 40.69 -23.46
CA ILE A 38 20.74 40.06 -22.14
C ILE A 38 21.45 41.01 -21.15
N PHE A 39 22.44 41.76 -21.60
CA PHE A 39 23.15 42.74 -20.75
C PHE A 39 22.30 43.98 -20.41
N LEU A 40 21.41 44.41 -21.31
CA LEU A 40 20.49 45.54 -21.05
C LEU A 40 19.33 45.17 -20.09
N VAL A 41 18.90 43.90 -20.08
CA VAL A 41 17.87 43.44 -19.14
C VAL A 41 18.46 43.25 -17.72
N SER A 42 19.76 42.99 -17.60
CA SER A 42 20.43 42.86 -16.30
C SER A 42 20.72 44.21 -15.61
N PHE A 43 20.69 45.33 -16.32
CA PHE A 43 21.00 46.65 -15.73
C PHE A 43 19.77 47.45 -15.26
N THR A 44 18.54 47.04 -15.60
CA THR A 44 17.32 47.72 -15.20
C THR A 44 16.66 47.13 -13.94
N PHE A 45 17.27 46.13 -13.28
CA PHE A 45 16.75 45.56 -12.04
C PHE A 45 17.50 46.01 -10.77
N ALA A 46 18.38 47.00 -10.86
CA ALA A 46 19.08 47.53 -9.70
C ALA A 46 18.67 48.99 -9.49
N GLN A 47 17.55 49.27 -8.88
CA GLN A 47 17.24 50.37 -7.99
C GLN A 47 15.71 50.60 -7.90
N SER A 48 15.10 49.90 -6.99
CA SER A 48 13.92 50.38 -6.26
C SER A 48 14.10 49.94 -4.80
N PRO A 49 13.98 50.78 -3.80
CA PRO A 49 14.01 50.35 -2.42
C PRO A 49 12.69 49.66 -2.15
N ALA A 50 12.69 48.34 -2.35
CA ALA A 50 11.61 47.51 -1.83
C ALA A 50 11.70 47.54 -0.31
N GLU A 51 10.71 48.13 0.33
CA GLU A 51 10.37 47.87 1.72
C GLU A 51 10.56 46.35 1.95
N ARG A 52 11.45 46.01 2.87
CA ARG A 52 11.51 44.68 3.44
C ARG A 52 10.17 44.40 4.09
N GLN A 53 9.22 43.85 3.37
CA GLN A 53 8.17 43.04 4.00
C GLN A 53 8.92 41.89 4.68
N THR A 54 9.09 42.06 6.00
CA THR A 54 9.48 40.98 6.89
C THR A 54 8.43 39.87 6.67
N SER A 55 8.80 38.82 5.98
CA SER A 55 8.03 37.57 5.97
C SER A 55 7.70 37.26 7.42
N PRO A 56 6.45 36.94 7.78
CA PRO A 56 6.13 36.53 9.13
C PRO A 56 7.08 35.37 9.47
N LYS A 57 7.87 35.50 10.54
CA LYS A 57 8.71 34.43 11.07
C LYS A 57 7.84 33.20 11.12
N ALA A 58 8.15 32.16 10.33
CA ALA A 58 7.48 30.89 10.38
C ALA A 58 7.48 30.45 11.85
N LYS A 59 6.31 30.36 12.45
CA LYS A 59 6.17 29.94 13.84
C LYS A 59 6.62 28.48 13.86
N LEU A 60 7.65 28.16 14.64
CA LEU A 60 8.12 26.78 14.78
C LEU A 60 6.94 25.90 15.25
N PRO A 61 6.82 24.66 14.73
CA PRO A 61 5.77 23.76 15.15
C PRO A 61 5.86 23.49 16.66
N HIS A 62 4.71 23.37 17.32
CA HIS A 62 4.65 22.96 18.71
C HIS A 62 5.13 21.53 18.88
N LYS A 63 6.14 21.32 19.73
CA LYS A 63 6.66 19.99 20.04
C LYS A 63 5.76 19.31 21.08
N VAL A 64 5.25 18.13 20.76
CA VAL A 64 4.31 17.38 21.59
C VAL A 64 4.88 16.01 21.97
N ALA A 65 4.95 15.73 23.27
CA ALA A 65 5.28 14.40 23.78
C ALA A 65 3.98 13.65 24.10
N ILE A 66 3.76 12.49 23.48
CA ILE A 66 2.65 11.59 23.79
C ILE A 66 3.19 10.44 24.62
N LEU A 67 2.75 10.38 25.88
CA LEU A 67 3.22 9.38 26.83
C LEU A 67 2.47 8.05 26.68
N PRO A 68 3.04 6.93 27.15
CA PRO A 68 2.34 5.65 27.19
C PRO A 68 1.00 5.76 27.92
N VAL A 69 -0.08 5.30 27.29
CA VAL A 69 -1.44 5.33 27.84
C VAL A 69 -1.56 4.20 28.89
N LYS A 70 -1.92 4.54 30.13
CA LYS A 70 -2.13 3.53 31.17
C LYS A 70 -3.41 2.72 30.88
N ILE A 71 -3.33 1.39 30.94
CA ILE A 71 -4.49 0.54 30.66
C ILE A 71 -5.06 -0.02 31.97
N HIS A 72 -6.36 0.23 32.19
CA HIS A 72 -7.14 -0.32 33.28
C HIS A 72 -8.19 -1.27 32.73
N SER A 73 -7.94 -2.56 32.79
CA SER A 73 -8.84 -3.61 32.30
C SER A 73 -8.69 -4.87 33.13
N PRO A 74 -9.77 -5.63 33.38
CA PRO A 74 -9.68 -6.97 33.93
C PRO A 74 -9.07 -7.98 32.93
N GLU A 75 -9.04 -7.65 31.66
CA GLU A 75 -8.42 -8.44 30.59
C GLU A 75 -7.00 -7.92 30.33
N ASN A 76 -6.08 -8.78 29.88
CA ASN A 76 -4.74 -8.36 29.49
C ASN A 76 -4.79 -7.59 28.15
N LEU A 77 -4.83 -6.26 28.20
CA LEU A 77 -4.82 -5.37 27.07
C LEU A 77 -3.53 -4.52 26.97
N GLU A 78 -2.47 -4.88 27.70
CA GLU A 78 -1.20 -4.12 27.74
C GLU A 78 -0.57 -4.00 26.34
N PHE A 79 -0.75 -5.00 25.48
CA PHE A 79 -0.31 -4.97 24.08
C PHE A 79 -0.95 -3.85 23.25
N MET A 80 -2.08 -3.29 23.68
CA MET A 80 -2.74 -2.16 23.00
C MET A 80 -2.06 -0.81 23.29
N GLN A 81 -1.24 -0.72 24.34
CA GLN A 81 -0.65 0.54 24.79
C GLN A 81 0.15 1.23 23.67
N GLU A 82 1.06 0.50 23.03
CA GLU A 82 1.88 1.04 21.95
C GLU A 82 1.04 1.46 20.74
N GLY A 83 0.08 0.63 20.35
CA GLY A 83 -0.80 0.94 19.24
C GLY A 83 -1.67 2.17 19.44
N LEU A 84 -2.17 2.39 20.65
CA LEU A 84 -2.91 3.62 20.99
C LEU A 84 -2.02 4.86 20.90
N VAL A 85 -0.80 4.79 21.43
CA VAL A 85 0.19 5.87 21.33
C VAL A 85 0.48 6.17 19.86
N ASP A 86 0.69 5.15 19.01
CA ASP A 86 0.93 5.31 17.58
C ASP A 86 -0.23 5.96 16.85
N MET A 87 -1.43 5.48 17.16
CA MET A 87 -2.64 6.03 16.59
C MET A 87 -2.83 7.51 16.96
N ILE A 88 -2.64 7.87 18.21
CA ILE A 88 -2.77 9.26 18.68
C ILE A 88 -1.65 10.11 18.07
N SER A 89 -0.40 9.64 18.09
CA SER A 89 0.76 10.35 17.56
C SER A 89 0.62 10.71 16.09
N SER A 90 0.28 9.72 15.26
CA SER A 90 0.09 9.94 13.82
C SER A 90 -1.09 10.87 13.49
N ARG A 91 -2.00 11.07 14.43
CA ARG A 91 -3.22 11.87 14.26
C ARG A 91 -3.11 13.28 14.79
N VAL A 92 -2.27 13.48 15.78
CA VAL A 92 -1.97 14.78 16.37
C VAL A 92 -0.91 15.53 15.55
N GLU A 93 -0.10 14.83 14.77
CA GLU A 93 0.92 15.47 13.95
C GLU A 93 0.30 16.32 12.83
N LEU A 94 0.60 17.62 12.82
CA LEU A 94 0.12 18.60 11.83
C LEU A 94 1.31 19.35 11.25
N GLU A 95 1.52 19.17 9.93
CA GLU A 95 2.64 19.78 9.20
C GLU A 95 2.79 21.27 9.47
N GLY A 96 4.00 21.68 9.86
CA GLY A 96 4.35 23.06 10.17
C GLY A 96 3.68 23.67 11.41
N ARG A 97 2.82 22.91 12.14
CA ARG A 97 2.09 23.42 13.32
C ARG A 97 2.29 22.59 14.57
N VAL A 98 2.23 21.25 14.46
CA VAL A 98 2.38 20.31 15.58
C VAL A 98 3.34 19.21 15.14
N ALA A 99 4.44 19.06 15.89
CA ALA A 99 5.44 18.02 15.68
C ALA A 99 5.43 17.07 16.88
N VAL A 100 5.14 15.80 16.66
CA VAL A 100 5.15 14.78 17.71
C VAL A 100 6.57 14.26 17.90
N LEU A 101 7.02 14.16 19.15
CA LEU A 101 8.35 13.66 19.50
C LEU A 101 8.45 12.15 19.29
N GLU A 102 9.64 11.69 18.90
CA GLU A 102 9.93 10.27 18.69
C GLU A 102 9.71 9.43 19.97
N LYS A 103 9.14 8.24 19.81
CA LYS A 103 8.80 7.34 20.93
C LYS A 103 9.98 6.92 21.78
N GLY A 104 11.14 6.65 21.16
CA GLY A 104 12.32 6.14 21.87
C GLY A 104 12.77 7.06 23.02
N PRO A 105 13.05 8.34 22.75
CA PRO A 105 13.34 9.33 23.77
C PRO A 105 12.21 9.51 24.79
N VAL A 106 10.94 9.54 24.34
CA VAL A 106 9.78 9.70 25.21
C VAL A 106 9.64 8.54 26.17
N LYS A 107 9.79 7.29 25.70
CA LYS A 107 9.73 6.10 26.54
C LYS A 107 10.86 6.08 27.56
N LYS A 108 12.11 6.37 27.16
CA LYS A 108 13.26 6.44 28.07
C LYS A 108 13.06 7.47 29.18
N ALA A 109 12.52 8.64 28.86
CA ALA A 109 12.22 9.66 29.84
C ALA A 109 11.06 9.22 30.77
N TYR A 110 10.03 8.59 30.21
CA TYR A 110 8.90 8.06 30.98
C TYR A 110 9.32 7.02 32.00
N ASP A 111 10.20 6.08 31.62
CA ASP A 111 10.71 5.00 32.49
C ASP A 111 11.61 5.53 33.64
N GLN A 112 12.13 6.76 33.54
CA GLN A 112 12.92 7.42 34.58
C GLN A 112 12.07 8.12 35.64
N VAL A 113 10.77 8.32 35.39
CA VAL A 113 9.88 8.97 36.34
C VAL A 113 9.28 7.94 37.28
N SER A 114 9.64 8.04 38.56
CA SER A 114 9.10 7.17 39.60
C SER A 114 7.70 7.64 40.02
N GLY A 115 6.73 6.72 40.12
CA GLY A 115 5.40 6.97 40.62
C GLY A 115 4.33 7.17 39.56
N GLU A 116 3.12 7.56 39.98
CA GLU A 116 2.00 7.79 39.08
C GLU A 116 2.20 9.03 38.21
N MET A 117 1.78 8.92 36.94
CA MET A 117 1.79 10.06 36.04
C MET A 117 0.72 11.08 36.47
N ASN A 118 1.17 12.25 36.86
CA ASN A 118 0.35 13.40 37.25
C ASN A 118 0.82 14.66 36.52
N LEU A 119 0.21 15.80 36.78
CA LEU A 119 0.53 17.07 36.11
C LEU A 119 1.99 17.51 36.35
N GLU A 120 2.50 17.32 37.54
CA GLU A 120 3.87 17.69 37.91
C GLU A 120 4.89 16.81 37.17
N ASN A 121 4.70 15.49 37.20
CA ASN A 121 5.55 14.54 36.50
C ASN A 121 5.48 14.73 34.97
N ALA A 122 4.30 15.04 34.43
CA ALA A 122 4.15 15.34 33.02
C ALA A 122 4.94 16.60 32.60
N ARG A 123 4.91 17.67 33.41
CA ARG A 123 5.73 18.87 33.15
C ARG A 123 7.23 18.59 33.26
N LYS A 124 7.67 17.85 34.30
CA LYS A 124 9.07 17.44 34.41
C LYS A 124 9.54 16.69 33.16
N LEU A 125 8.75 15.73 32.68
CA LEU A 125 9.02 15.02 31.43
C LEU A 125 9.06 15.96 30.23
N GLY A 126 8.10 16.88 30.13
CA GLY A 126 8.07 17.87 29.06
C GLY A 126 9.34 18.73 29.04
N HIS A 127 9.83 19.17 30.19
CA HIS A 127 11.10 19.90 30.30
C HIS A 127 12.30 19.04 29.89
N MET A 128 12.37 17.79 30.33
CA MET A 128 13.45 16.87 29.94
C MET A 128 13.48 16.59 28.43
N LEU A 129 12.33 16.58 27.78
CA LEU A 129 12.16 16.31 26.36
C LEU A 129 12.14 17.56 25.48
N GLU A 130 12.29 18.74 26.07
CA GLU A 130 12.13 20.03 25.37
C GLU A 130 10.80 20.12 24.59
N ALA A 131 9.74 19.53 25.14
CA ALA A 131 8.40 19.56 24.57
C ALA A 131 7.65 20.83 24.98
N ASP A 132 6.79 21.37 24.11
CA ASP A 132 5.88 22.46 24.47
C ASP A 132 4.62 21.92 25.15
N PHE A 133 4.19 20.71 24.76
CA PHE A 133 3.02 20.03 25.31
C PHE A 133 3.33 18.56 25.63
N VAL A 134 2.64 18.05 26.64
CA VAL A 134 2.64 16.64 27.02
C VAL A 134 1.20 16.13 27.03
N VAL A 135 0.98 14.98 26.37
CA VAL A 135 -0.31 14.28 26.37
C VAL A 135 -0.14 12.97 27.14
N PHE A 136 -0.95 12.75 28.17
CA PHE A 136 -0.95 11.52 28.96
C PHE A 136 -2.35 11.15 29.42
N GLY A 137 -2.57 9.91 29.82
CA GLY A 137 -3.88 9.47 30.32
C GLY A 137 -4.03 7.96 30.39
N SER A 138 -5.28 7.52 30.39
CA SER A 138 -5.61 6.11 30.57
C SER A 138 -6.76 5.65 29.67
N LEU A 139 -6.71 4.37 29.32
CA LEU A 139 -7.82 3.60 28.76
C LEU A 139 -8.39 2.72 29.87
N THR A 140 -9.67 2.90 30.17
CA THR A 140 -10.41 2.08 31.14
C THR A 140 -11.44 1.22 30.40
N LYS A 141 -11.40 -0.11 30.60
CA LYS A 141 -12.40 -1.05 30.10
C LYS A 141 -13.11 -1.73 31.26
N LEU A 142 -14.43 -1.66 31.29
CA LEU A 142 -15.28 -2.30 32.29
C LEU A 142 -16.43 -3.04 31.55
N GLY A 143 -16.35 -4.37 31.51
CA GLY A 143 -17.26 -5.17 30.67
C GLY A 143 -17.13 -4.77 29.20
N ASP A 144 -18.26 -4.49 28.54
CA ASP A 144 -18.26 -4.05 27.13
C ASP A 144 -17.93 -2.57 26.96
N SER A 145 -18.05 -1.76 28.02
CA SER A 145 -17.85 -0.31 27.96
C SER A 145 -16.36 0.06 28.08
N ALA A 146 -15.94 1.08 27.35
CA ALA A 146 -14.60 1.61 27.40
C ALA A 146 -14.57 3.15 27.42
N SER A 147 -13.57 3.74 28.11
CA SER A 147 -13.29 5.17 28.12
C SER A 147 -11.79 5.40 27.89
N LEU A 148 -11.47 6.29 26.96
CA LEU A 148 -10.12 6.80 26.75
C LEU A 148 -10.09 8.25 27.20
N ASP A 149 -9.38 8.51 28.30
CA ASP A 149 -9.29 9.81 28.95
C ASP A 149 -7.85 10.31 28.88
N LEU A 150 -7.64 11.45 28.20
CA LEU A 150 -6.34 12.07 28.02
C LEU A 150 -6.31 13.48 28.57
N LYS A 151 -5.14 13.91 29.07
CA LYS A 151 -4.83 15.29 29.44
C LYS A 151 -3.77 15.87 28.52
N VAL A 152 -4.01 17.08 28.05
CA VAL A 152 -3.07 17.92 27.31
C VAL A 152 -2.54 18.99 28.24
N VAL A 153 -1.23 18.98 28.49
CA VAL A 153 -0.57 19.88 29.43
C VAL A 153 0.43 20.76 28.69
N GLU A 154 0.30 22.06 28.78
CA GLU A 154 1.31 23.00 28.30
C GLU A 154 2.45 23.07 29.34
N VAL A 155 3.69 22.72 28.90
CA VAL A 155 4.83 22.52 29.81
C VAL A 155 5.21 23.80 30.54
N LYS A 156 5.11 24.95 29.89
CA LYS A 156 5.52 26.27 30.41
C LYS A 156 4.43 26.98 31.24
N LYS A 157 3.20 26.43 31.28
CA LYS A 157 2.09 27.03 32.04
C LYS A 157 1.75 26.19 33.27
N GLU A 158 1.57 26.85 34.40
CA GLU A 158 1.07 26.26 35.63
C GLU A 158 -0.47 26.22 35.66
N ASP A 159 -1.07 25.58 34.64
CA ASP A 159 -2.52 25.40 34.58
C ASP A 159 -2.91 23.93 34.82
N PRO A 160 -4.18 23.62 35.12
CA PRO A 160 -4.60 22.22 35.36
C PRO A 160 -4.57 21.35 34.12
N GLY A 161 -4.14 21.88 32.95
CA GLY A 161 -4.21 21.19 31.67
C GLY A 161 -5.64 21.06 31.14
N SER A 162 -5.76 20.63 29.90
CA SER A 162 -7.04 20.40 29.24
C SER A 162 -7.35 18.91 29.15
N SER A 163 -8.53 18.49 29.57
CA SER A 163 -8.98 17.10 29.42
C SER A 163 -9.68 16.91 28.08
N VAL A 164 -9.38 15.82 27.42
CA VAL A 164 -10.09 15.33 26.23
C VAL A 164 -10.41 13.86 26.44
N PHE A 165 -11.61 13.45 26.11
CA PHE A 165 -12.04 12.08 26.34
C PHE A 165 -12.99 11.59 25.25
N VAL A 166 -13.06 10.26 25.17
CA VAL A 166 -14.01 9.52 24.36
C VAL A 166 -14.51 8.32 25.16
N GLN A 167 -15.83 8.17 25.21
CA GLN A 167 -16.48 7.02 25.85
C GLN A 167 -17.35 6.29 24.84
N ALA A 168 -17.41 4.97 24.96
CA ALA A 168 -18.21 4.13 24.10
C ALA A 168 -18.70 2.86 24.80
N LYS A 169 -19.76 2.28 24.25
CA LYS A 169 -20.30 0.99 24.73
C LYS A 169 -19.44 -0.21 24.33
N LYS A 170 -18.55 -0.02 23.36
CA LYS A 170 -17.64 -1.06 22.87
C LYS A 170 -16.27 -0.48 22.56
N MET A 171 -15.24 -1.29 22.70
CA MET A 171 -13.85 -0.90 22.41
C MET A 171 -13.67 -0.41 20.95
N GLU A 172 -14.33 -1.05 20.00
CA GLU A 172 -14.28 -0.69 18.58
C GLU A 172 -14.75 0.75 18.33
N GLU A 173 -15.72 1.23 19.09
CA GLU A 173 -16.21 2.61 18.99
C GLU A 173 -15.23 3.64 19.52
N ILE A 174 -14.41 3.30 20.56
CA ILE A 174 -13.30 4.14 21.03
C ILE A 174 -12.32 4.38 19.90
N ILE A 175 -11.90 3.30 19.24
CA ILE A 175 -10.92 3.35 18.14
C ILE A 175 -11.44 4.18 16.97
N ALA A 176 -12.72 4.00 16.60
CA ALA A 176 -13.36 4.79 15.54
C ALA A 176 -13.39 6.31 15.84
N ARG A 177 -13.30 6.69 17.11
CA ARG A 177 -13.35 8.10 17.56
C ARG A 177 -11.98 8.70 17.90
N VAL A 178 -10.89 7.97 17.70
CA VAL A 178 -9.54 8.50 17.96
C VAL A 178 -9.22 9.71 17.06
N ASP A 179 -9.79 9.80 15.87
CA ASP A 179 -9.66 10.97 15.00
C ASP A 179 -10.28 12.23 15.61
N ASP A 180 -11.48 12.09 16.20
CA ASP A 180 -12.12 13.18 16.93
C ASP A 180 -11.34 13.58 18.19
N LEU A 181 -10.74 12.59 18.86
CA LEU A 181 -9.91 12.83 20.04
C LEU A 181 -8.63 13.58 19.65
N ALA A 182 -7.93 13.17 18.60
CA ALA A 182 -6.74 13.84 18.10
C ALA A 182 -7.03 15.28 17.67
N ARG A 183 -8.11 15.51 16.95
CA ARG A 183 -8.55 16.86 16.59
C ARG A 183 -8.79 17.73 17.83
N LYS A 184 -9.42 17.19 18.88
CA LYS A 184 -9.61 17.92 20.15
C LYS A 184 -8.28 18.22 20.84
N ILE A 185 -7.29 17.33 20.77
CA ILE A 185 -5.92 17.57 21.26
C ILE A 185 -5.29 18.73 20.49
N ASP A 186 -5.34 18.70 19.17
CA ASP A 186 -4.79 19.75 18.31
C ASP A 186 -5.46 21.11 18.57
N GLU A 187 -6.78 21.15 18.75
CA GLU A 187 -7.51 22.38 19.13
C GLU A 187 -7.02 22.96 20.46
N LYS A 188 -6.66 22.09 21.42
CA LYS A 188 -6.09 22.53 22.71
C LYS A 188 -4.67 23.06 22.57
N ILE A 189 -3.85 22.42 21.71
CA ILE A 189 -2.47 22.82 21.43
C ILE A 189 -2.44 24.16 20.67
N LEU A 190 -3.29 24.29 19.66
CA LEU A 190 -3.31 25.45 18.76
C LEU A 190 -4.11 26.63 19.31
N GLY A 191 -5.01 26.40 20.25
CA GLY A 191 -5.86 27.43 20.86
C GLY A 191 -7.02 27.92 19.99
N TYR A 192 -7.34 27.21 18.89
CA TYR A 192 -8.48 27.52 18.02
C TYR A 192 -9.13 26.25 17.48
N SER A 193 -10.43 26.35 17.15
CA SER A 193 -11.18 25.21 16.61
C SER A 193 -10.78 24.89 15.18
N LEU A 194 -10.45 23.63 14.94
CA LEU A 194 -10.18 23.09 13.61
C LEU A 194 -11.51 22.69 12.97
N LYS A 195 -11.87 23.29 11.83
CA LYS A 195 -13.01 22.78 11.05
C LYS A 195 -12.74 21.33 10.69
N PRO A 196 -13.76 20.45 10.66
CA PRO A 196 -13.58 19.09 10.19
C PRO A 196 -13.03 19.13 8.77
N GLN A 197 -11.73 18.96 8.62
CA GLN A 197 -11.13 18.72 7.31
C GLN A 197 -11.32 17.24 7.01
N VAL A 198 -11.96 16.96 5.90
CA VAL A 198 -11.66 15.76 5.14
C VAL A 198 -10.16 15.88 4.83
N ALA A 199 -9.35 15.16 5.60
CA ALA A 199 -7.92 15.41 5.67
C ALA A 199 -7.23 14.97 4.37
N GLU A 200 -6.92 15.95 3.53
CA GLU A 200 -5.80 15.86 2.59
C GLU A 200 -4.53 16.18 3.38
N ARG A 201 -3.72 15.17 3.70
CA ARG A 201 -2.35 15.38 4.18
C ARG A 201 -1.37 14.97 3.09
N PRO A 202 -0.38 15.83 2.74
CA PRO A 202 0.74 15.43 1.88
C PRO A 202 1.55 14.33 2.56
N ALA A 203 2.00 13.35 1.78
CA ALA A 203 2.94 12.35 2.22
C ALA A 203 4.31 13.00 2.42
N GLU A 204 4.76 13.18 3.65
CA GLU A 204 6.12 13.58 3.94
C GLU A 204 7.05 12.41 4.24
N ALA A 205 8.27 12.60 3.76
CA ALA A 205 9.40 11.70 3.88
C ALA A 205 9.67 11.31 5.35
N THR A 206 9.50 10.04 5.66
CA THR A 206 10.04 9.44 6.89
C THR A 206 11.56 9.45 6.81
N LYS A 207 12.21 10.19 7.70
CA LYS A 207 13.64 10.06 7.95
C LYS A 207 13.95 8.65 8.42
N GLU A 208 15.02 8.08 7.88
CA GLU A 208 15.57 6.79 8.28
C GLU A 208 15.69 6.69 9.80
N ILE A 209 14.95 5.77 10.39
CA ILE A 209 15.16 5.36 11.79
C ILE A 209 16.01 4.10 11.74
N GLY A 210 17.30 4.26 12.06
CA GLY A 210 18.20 3.14 12.21
C GLY A 210 17.73 2.19 13.31
N GLY A 211 17.70 0.89 13.02
CA GLY A 211 17.45 -0.17 13.98
C GLY A 211 15.98 -0.60 14.09
N ILE A 212 15.48 -1.26 13.05
CA ILE A 212 14.17 -1.94 13.10
C ILE A 212 14.35 -3.25 13.88
N PRO A 213 13.52 -3.53 14.89
CA PRO A 213 13.50 -4.85 15.52
C PRO A 213 13.18 -5.91 14.47
N ALA A 214 13.81 -7.08 14.56
CA ALA A 214 13.47 -8.21 13.70
C ALA A 214 11.97 -8.52 13.80
N PRO A 215 11.31 -8.83 12.66
CA PRO A 215 9.88 -9.10 12.65
C PRO A 215 9.54 -10.29 13.56
N PRO A 216 8.33 -10.35 14.10
CA PRO A 216 7.86 -11.53 14.85
C PRO A 216 7.91 -12.82 14.00
N LEU A 217 7.89 -12.67 12.69
CA LEU A 217 8.08 -13.75 11.71
C LEU A 217 9.52 -13.89 11.22
N GLY A 218 10.46 -13.08 11.74
CA GLY A 218 11.91 -13.13 11.55
C GLY A 218 12.35 -13.56 10.14
N PHE A 219 12.23 -12.70 9.15
CA PHE A 219 12.68 -12.95 7.77
C PHE A 219 14.21 -12.91 7.68
N GLN A 220 14.84 -13.90 7.07
CA GLN A 220 16.26 -13.91 6.76
C GLN A 220 16.47 -13.90 5.23
N PRO A 221 17.46 -13.16 4.72
CA PRO A 221 17.75 -13.15 3.30
C PRO A 221 18.22 -14.50 2.78
N MET A 222 17.81 -14.87 1.59
CA MET A 222 18.31 -16.01 0.85
C MET A 222 19.59 -15.60 0.10
N GLY A 223 20.75 -15.75 0.74
CA GLY A 223 22.04 -15.53 0.09
C GLY A 223 22.55 -16.78 -0.64
N PRO A 224 23.48 -16.65 -1.61
CA PRO A 224 24.25 -17.79 -2.06
C PRO A 224 24.95 -18.44 -0.88
N ALA A 225 24.96 -19.76 -0.80
CA ALA A 225 25.45 -20.54 0.33
C ALA A 225 26.92 -20.27 0.66
N ARG A 226 27.23 -19.18 1.32
CA ARG A 226 28.44 -18.88 2.11
C ARG A 226 28.30 -17.51 2.78
N GLY A 227 28.15 -17.56 4.10
CA GLY A 227 28.56 -16.58 5.10
C GLY A 227 28.50 -15.10 4.72
N MET A 228 27.36 -14.46 4.94
CA MET A 228 27.31 -13.02 5.19
C MET A 228 26.17 -12.72 6.14
N GLY A 229 26.52 -12.14 7.28
CA GLY A 229 25.56 -11.50 8.16
C GLY A 229 25.24 -10.13 7.60
N SER A 230 24.08 -9.98 7.03
CA SER A 230 23.33 -8.74 6.87
C SER A 230 21.96 -9.06 6.27
N SER A 231 20.96 -8.33 6.67
CA SER A 231 19.54 -8.51 6.37
C SER A 231 19.17 -8.05 4.93
N GLU A 232 19.86 -8.53 3.91
CA GLU A 232 19.57 -8.16 2.51
C GLU A 232 18.59 -9.15 1.88
N LEU A 233 17.55 -8.59 1.26
CA LEU A 233 16.66 -9.33 0.36
C LEU A 233 17.48 -9.79 -0.87
N TRP A 234 17.47 -11.11 -1.16
CA TRP A 234 18.05 -11.61 -2.40
C TRP A 234 17.17 -11.16 -3.58
N GLN A 235 17.79 -10.67 -4.64
CA GLN A 235 17.10 -10.24 -5.85
C GLN A 235 17.47 -11.15 -7.04
N SER A 236 16.47 -11.54 -7.81
CA SER A 236 16.67 -12.32 -9.05
C SER A 236 17.34 -11.49 -10.14
N GLN A 237 17.81 -12.18 -11.19
CA GLN A 237 18.06 -11.52 -12.47
C GLN A 237 16.78 -10.77 -12.92
N PRO A 238 16.91 -9.64 -13.64
CA PRO A 238 15.74 -8.91 -14.11
C PRO A 238 15.00 -9.68 -15.21
N PHE A 239 13.66 -9.63 -15.15
CA PHE A 239 12.80 -10.14 -16.21
C PHE A 239 12.45 -9.00 -17.19
N PRO A 240 12.49 -9.25 -18.53
CA PRO A 240 12.25 -8.21 -19.53
C PRO A 240 10.74 -7.93 -19.76
N PHE A 241 9.94 -8.00 -18.71
CA PHE A 241 8.51 -7.72 -18.73
C PHE A 241 8.04 -7.24 -17.35
N GLN A 242 6.88 -6.61 -17.28
CA GLN A 242 6.22 -6.30 -16.02
C GLN A 242 5.48 -7.54 -15.50
N ILE A 243 5.75 -7.90 -14.24
CA ILE A 243 5.02 -8.97 -13.57
C ILE A 243 3.65 -8.40 -13.14
N MET A 244 2.58 -9.15 -13.46
CA MET A 244 1.21 -8.84 -13.06
C MET A 244 0.74 -9.72 -11.88
N GLY A 245 1.39 -10.86 -11.67
CA GLY A 245 1.07 -11.78 -10.58
C GLY A 245 2.09 -12.90 -10.47
N ILE A 246 2.15 -13.53 -9.29
CA ILE A 246 3.00 -14.67 -8.96
C ILE A 246 2.21 -15.77 -8.29
N ALA A 247 2.49 -17.03 -8.66
CA ALA A 247 2.08 -18.21 -7.91
C ALA A 247 3.27 -19.14 -7.70
N VAL A 248 3.20 -20.00 -6.70
CA VAL A 248 4.24 -21.00 -6.40
C VAL A 248 3.56 -22.32 -6.02
N GLY A 249 4.01 -23.41 -6.61
CA GLY A 249 3.49 -24.74 -6.34
C GLY A 249 4.21 -25.81 -7.16
N ASP A 250 4.14 -27.07 -6.71
CA ASP A 250 4.63 -28.23 -7.46
C ASP A 250 3.66 -28.52 -8.61
N VAL A 251 3.95 -27.96 -9.79
CA VAL A 251 3.03 -28.06 -10.94
C VAL A 251 3.34 -29.23 -11.87
N ASP A 252 4.50 -29.90 -11.73
CA ASP A 252 4.84 -31.07 -12.54
C ASP A 252 4.89 -32.37 -11.72
N GLY A 253 4.75 -32.28 -10.39
CA GLY A 253 4.62 -33.42 -9.49
C GLY A 253 5.95 -34.11 -9.16
N ASP A 254 7.06 -33.36 -9.22
CA ASP A 254 8.37 -33.87 -8.86
C ASP A 254 8.76 -33.63 -7.38
N GLY A 255 7.86 -33.00 -6.61
CA GLY A 255 8.05 -32.65 -5.20
C GLY A 255 8.77 -31.33 -4.99
N GLN A 256 9.09 -30.59 -6.04
CA GLN A 256 9.71 -29.26 -5.98
C GLN A 256 8.73 -28.21 -6.49
N ASN A 257 8.75 -27.04 -5.85
CA ASN A 257 7.87 -25.95 -6.27
C ASN A 257 8.46 -25.18 -7.46
N GLU A 258 7.63 -24.92 -8.44
CA GLU A 258 7.88 -23.95 -9.50
C GLU A 258 7.37 -22.56 -9.12
N VAL A 259 7.99 -21.56 -9.72
CA VAL A 259 7.55 -20.16 -9.67
C VAL A 259 6.85 -19.81 -10.97
N ILE A 260 5.59 -19.49 -10.87
CA ILE A 260 4.73 -19.14 -11.99
C ILE A 260 4.56 -17.63 -12.03
N LEU A 261 4.94 -16.99 -13.15
CA LEU A 261 4.80 -15.56 -13.36
C LEU A 261 3.84 -15.28 -14.51
N ILE A 262 2.99 -14.28 -14.35
CA ILE A 262 2.25 -13.72 -15.47
C ILE A 262 2.73 -12.30 -15.76
N GLY A 263 2.96 -12.01 -17.05
CA GLY A 263 3.02 -10.67 -17.59
C GLY A 263 1.64 -10.24 -18.10
N GLU A 264 1.58 -9.13 -18.83
CA GLU A 264 0.32 -8.59 -19.38
C GLU A 264 -0.49 -9.65 -20.17
N LYS A 265 0.18 -10.51 -20.93
CA LYS A 265 -0.45 -11.55 -21.75
C LYS A 265 0.40 -12.82 -21.91
N ASN A 266 1.39 -13.01 -21.08
CA ASN A 266 2.28 -14.17 -21.14
C ASN A 266 2.30 -14.86 -19.77
N LEU A 267 2.37 -16.18 -19.80
CA LEU A 267 2.52 -17.03 -18.63
C LEU A 267 3.86 -17.75 -18.72
N TYR A 268 4.61 -17.75 -17.64
CA TYR A 268 5.93 -18.37 -17.53
C TYR A 268 5.97 -19.28 -16.33
N VAL A 269 6.61 -20.45 -16.46
CA VAL A 269 6.90 -21.38 -15.37
C VAL A 269 8.41 -21.48 -15.24
N TYR A 270 8.92 -21.13 -14.07
CA TYR A 270 10.33 -21.15 -13.73
C TYR A 270 10.59 -22.12 -12.59
N ARG A 271 11.80 -22.72 -12.59
CA ARG A 271 12.34 -23.48 -11.47
C ARG A 271 13.56 -22.79 -10.89
N TRP A 272 13.74 -22.88 -9.61
CA TRP A 272 14.92 -22.41 -8.92
C TRP A 272 16.06 -23.46 -9.01
N GLU A 273 17.17 -23.10 -9.68
CA GLU A 273 18.38 -23.93 -9.82
C GLU A 273 19.66 -23.10 -9.56
N LYS A 274 19.77 -22.25 -8.56
CA LYS A 274 20.71 -21.15 -8.31
C LYS A 274 20.27 -19.81 -8.92
N GLU A 275 19.52 -19.84 -9.99
CA GLU A 275 18.79 -18.76 -10.64
C GLU A 275 17.44 -19.30 -11.14
N PHE A 276 16.53 -18.43 -11.54
CA PHE A 276 15.25 -18.86 -12.10
C PHE A 276 15.41 -19.29 -13.55
N LYS A 277 15.35 -20.61 -13.78
CA LYS A 277 15.42 -21.23 -15.10
C LYS A 277 14.02 -21.39 -15.68
N LEU A 278 13.80 -20.88 -16.88
CA LEU A 278 12.53 -21.03 -17.58
C LEU A 278 12.32 -22.48 -18.01
N LEU A 279 11.25 -23.11 -17.52
CA LEU A 279 10.84 -24.46 -17.92
C LEU A 279 9.84 -24.42 -19.08
N TRP A 280 8.88 -23.49 -18.99
CA TRP A 280 7.81 -23.42 -19.98
C TRP A 280 7.25 -22.00 -20.08
N LYS A 281 6.67 -21.69 -21.26
CA LYS A 281 6.08 -20.40 -21.56
C LYS A 281 4.84 -20.59 -22.42
N ARG A 282 3.79 -19.78 -22.13
CA ARG A 282 2.63 -19.59 -23.00
C ARG A 282 2.52 -18.14 -23.39
N GLU A 283 2.38 -17.86 -24.68
CA GLU A 283 2.06 -16.54 -25.19
C GLU A 283 0.55 -16.42 -25.45
N GLY A 284 -0.05 -15.35 -24.92
CA GLY A 284 -1.45 -15.03 -25.16
C GLY A 284 -1.68 -14.35 -26.49
N GLY A 285 -2.94 -14.27 -26.89
CA GLY A 285 -3.39 -13.57 -28.07
C GLY A 285 -3.34 -12.04 -27.93
N LYS A 286 -3.58 -11.35 -29.03
CA LYS A 286 -3.54 -9.88 -29.11
C LYS A 286 -4.47 -9.18 -28.09
N PHE A 287 -5.60 -9.80 -27.78
CA PHE A 287 -6.65 -9.23 -26.93
C PHE A 287 -6.67 -9.81 -25.51
N ASP A 288 -5.73 -10.70 -25.17
CA ASP A 288 -5.61 -11.26 -23.83
C ASP A 288 -4.99 -10.23 -22.88
N GLN A 289 -5.53 -10.17 -21.66
CA GLN A 289 -5.02 -9.41 -20.53
C GLN A 289 -5.07 -10.32 -19.31
N TYR A 290 -3.89 -10.79 -18.86
CA TYR A 290 -3.77 -11.63 -17.67
C TYR A 290 -3.76 -10.75 -16.42
N LEU A 291 -4.67 -11.03 -15.50
CA LEU A 291 -4.91 -10.19 -14.32
C LEU A 291 -4.40 -10.82 -13.01
N ALA A 292 -4.52 -12.13 -12.88
CA ALA A 292 -4.13 -12.84 -11.66
C ALA A 292 -3.71 -14.28 -12.00
N VAL A 293 -2.85 -14.85 -11.16
CA VAL A 293 -2.44 -16.25 -11.24
C VAL A 293 -2.39 -16.86 -9.85
N ASP A 294 -2.84 -18.10 -9.75
CA ASP A 294 -2.72 -18.96 -8.57
C ASP A 294 -2.35 -20.39 -8.97
N ALA A 295 -1.83 -21.16 -8.02
CA ALA A 295 -1.52 -22.57 -8.20
C ALA A 295 -2.05 -23.38 -7.00
N ALA A 296 -2.75 -24.46 -7.25
CA ALA A 296 -3.24 -25.40 -6.25
C ALA A 296 -3.63 -26.73 -6.90
N ASP A 297 -3.46 -27.82 -6.18
CA ASP A 297 -3.97 -29.15 -6.56
C ASP A 297 -5.46 -29.23 -6.19
N VAL A 298 -6.34 -28.89 -7.14
CA VAL A 298 -7.80 -28.86 -6.94
C VAL A 298 -8.45 -30.17 -7.35
N ASP A 299 -7.87 -30.91 -8.29
CA ASP A 299 -8.37 -32.22 -8.71
C ASP A 299 -7.78 -33.39 -7.92
N GLN A 300 -6.83 -33.10 -6.99
CA GLN A 300 -6.19 -34.01 -6.05
C GLN A 300 -5.37 -35.12 -6.78
N ASP A 301 -4.75 -34.78 -7.91
CA ASP A 301 -3.88 -35.69 -8.65
C ASP A 301 -2.41 -35.62 -8.18
N GLY A 302 -2.09 -34.79 -7.20
CA GLY A 302 -0.77 -34.58 -6.62
C GLY A 302 0.04 -33.51 -7.35
N LYS A 303 -0.54 -32.79 -8.30
CA LYS A 303 0.09 -31.70 -9.05
C LYS A 303 -0.78 -30.44 -8.98
N ALA A 304 -0.13 -29.31 -8.75
CA ALA A 304 -0.87 -28.06 -8.72
C ALA A 304 -1.27 -27.62 -10.15
N GLU A 305 -2.55 -27.36 -10.37
CA GLU A 305 -3.01 -26.65 -11.55
C GLU A 305 -2.67 -25.17 -11.46
N ILE A 306 -2.41 -24.54 -12.61
CA ILE A 306 -2.17 -23.10 -12.76
C ILE A 306 -3.47 -22.44 -13.23
N PHE A 307 -4.06 -21.61 -12.36
CA PHE A 307 -5.30 -20.86 -12.62
C PHE A 307 -4.94 -19.45 -13.07
N VAL A 308 -5.30 -19.07 -14.29
CA VAL A 308 -5.03 -17.75 -14.84
C VAL A 308 -6.33 -17.01 -15.08
N THR A 309 -6.52 -15.87 -14.40
CA THR A 309 -7.60 -14.95 -14.72
C THR A 309 -7.21 -14.14 -15.95
N ASN A 310 -8.05 -14.20 -16.97
CA ASN A 310 -7.83 -13.54 -18.25
C ASN A 310 -9.09 -12.79 -18.71
N ILE A 311 -8.89 -11.56 -19.20
CA ILE A 311 -9.89 -10.86 -20.00
C ILE A 311 -9.42 -10.84 -21.46
N GLN A 312 -10.30 -11.27 -22.36
CA GLN A 312 -10.07 -11.24 -23.79
C GLN A 312 -10.97 -10.18 -24.43
N GLY A 313 -10.40 -9.02 -24.70
CA GLY A 313 -11.17 -7.85 -25.08
C GLY A 313 -12.06 -7.36 -23.92
N GLU A 314 -13.39 -7.51 -24.06
CA GLU A 314 -14.33 -7.15 -22.98
C GLU A 314 -14.82 -8.39 -22.17
N LYS A 315 -14.50 -9.60 -22.65
CA LYS A 315 -15.05 -10.83 -22.12
C LYS A 315 -14.08 -11.48 -21.13
N LEU A 316 -14.60 -11.88 -19.96
CA LEU A 316 -13.88 -12.74 -19.03
C LEU A 316 -13.69 -14.13 -19.68
N SER A 317 -12.45 -14.58 -19.79
CA SER A 317 -12.05 -15.80 -20.51
C SER A 317 -10.85 -16.46 -19.85
N SER A 318 -11.00 -16.78 -18.55
CA SER A 318 -9.97 -17.42 -17.74
C SER A 318 -9.67 -18.83 -18.23
N PHE A 319 -8.51 -19.36 -17.87
CA PHE A 319 -8.08 -20.68 -18.27
C PHE A 319 -7.25 -21.37 -17.18
N VAL A 320 -7.12 -22.71 -17.32
CA VAL A 320 -6.35 -23.53 -16.41
C VAL A 320 -5.32 -24.33 -17.22
N VAL A 321 -4.10 -24.35 -16.71
CA VAL A 321 -2.99 -25.16 -17.24
C VAL A 321 -2.62 -26.23 -16.23
N ALA A 322 -2.44 -27.47 -16.67
CA ALA A 322 -1.95 -28.59 -15.88
C ALA A 322 -0.81 -29.33 -16.58
N PHE A 323 0.03 -30.00 -15.82
CA PHE A 323 1.08 -30.86 -16.36
C PHE A 323 0.53 -32.29 -16.54
N LYS A 324 0.26 -32.64 -17.78
CA LYS A 324 -0.30 -33.96 -18.15
C LYS A 324 0.48 -34.58 -19.29
N ASP A 325 0.77 -35.89 -19.19
CA ASP A 325 1.56 -36.66 -20.17
C ASP A 325 2.93 -36.02 -20.46
N GLY A 326 3.63 -35.55 -19.43
CA GLY A 326 4.98 -34.99 -19.54
C GLY A 326 5.05 -33.57 -20.13
N ALA A 327 3.92 -32.86 -20.25
CA ALA A 327 3.87 -31.49 -20.80
C ALA A 327 2.80 -30.62 -20.17
N PHE A 328 3.05 -29.30 -20.12
CA PHE A 328 2.04 -28.34 -19.73
C PHE A 328 0.97 -28.20 -20.82
N LYS A 329 -0.29 -28.40 -20.45
CA LYS A 329 -1.45 -28.33 -21.35
C LYS A 329 -2.55 -27.44 -20.77
N THR A 330 -3.24 -26.69 -21.62
CA THR A 330 -4.45 -26.01 -21.24
C THR A 330 -5.58 -27.05 -21.09
N VAL A 331 -6.03 -27.28 -19.87
CA VAL A 331 -7.07 -28.29 -19.56
C VAL A 331 -8.47 -27.68 -19.51
N ALA A 332 -8.58 -26.37 -19.29
CA ALA A 332 -9.83 -25.63 -19.37
C ALA A 332 -9.56 -24.21 -19.91
N SER A 333 -10.49 -23.67 -20.70
CA SER A 333 -10.38 -22.32 -21.26
C SER A 333 -11.77 -21.71 -21.47
N GLY A 334 -11.82 -20.38 -21.65
CA GLY A 334 -13.07 -19.67 -21.84
C GLY A 334 -13.94 -19.65 -20.59
N LEU A 335 -13.34 -19.82 -19.40
CA LEU A 335 -14.03 -19.75 -18.13
C LEU A 335 -14.48 -18.32 -17.85
N ASP A 336 -15.76 -18.11 -17.64
CA ASP A 336 -16.34 -16.81 -17.31
C ASP A 336 -16.28 -16.50 -15.81
N TRP A 337 -15.10 -16.78 -15.20
CA TRP A 337 -14.81 -16.61 -13.80
C TRP A 337 -13.53 -15.81 -13.59
N PHE A 338 -13.56 -14.80 -12.70
CA PHE A 338 -12.38 -14.41 -11.97
C PHE A 338 -12.02 -15.53 -11.03
N LEU A 339 -10.77 -15.95 -10.97
CA LEU A 339 -10.29 -17.10 -10.22
C LEU A 339 -9.35 -16.66 -9.10
N ARG A 340 -9.47 -17.27 -7.92
CA ARG A 340 -8.57 -17.06 -6.79
C ARG A 340 -8.49 -18.31 -5.93
N VAL A 341 -7.27 -18.71 -5.58
CA VAL A 341 -7.03 -19.73 -4.56
C VAL A 341 -6.79 -19.05 -3.21
N VAL A 342 -7.48 -19.50 -2.18
CA VAL A 342 -7.35 -18.99 -0.81
C VAL A 342 -7.23 -20.12 0.20
N GLU A 343 -6.47 -19.89 1.26
CA GLU A 343 -6.45 -20.75 2.45
C GLU A 343 -7.65 -20.38 3.33
N TRP A 344 -8.60 -21.29 3.47
CA TRP A 344 -9.87 -21.06 4.17
C TRP A 344 -9.95 -21.83 5.48
N GLY A 345 -9.21 -21.35 6.49
CA GLY A 345 -9.25 -21.93 7.83
C GLY A 345 -9.07 -23.44 7.83
N GLU A 346 -10.00 -24.17 8.50
CA GLU A 346 -9.96 -25.63 8.57
C GLU A 346 -10.36 -26.33 7.26
N THR A 347 -10.97 -25.63 6.33
CA THR A 347 -11.35 -26.18 5.02
C THR A 347 -10.14 -26.40 4.13
N GLY A 348 -8.99 -25.77 4.44
CA GLY A 348 -7.77 -25.81 3.64
C GLY A 348 -7.85 -24.94 2.41
N THR A 349 -7.14 -25.34 1.36
CA THR A 349 -7.04 -24.62 0.09
C THR A 349 -8.33 -24.75 -0.73
N VAL A 350 -8.95 -23.64 -1.11
CA VAL A 350 -10.16 -23.62 -1.95
C VAL A 350 -9.98 -22.73 -3.18
N LEU A 351 -10.51 -23.18 -4.31
CA LEU A 351 -10.63 -22.37 -5.51
C LEU A 351 -11.94 -21.57 -5.46
N LEU A 352 -11.82 -20.26 -5.52
CA LEU A 352 -12.96 -19.35 -5.58
C LEU A 352 -13.15 -18.79 -6.99
N GLY A 353 -14.41 -18.55 -7.33
CA GLY A 353 -14.82 -17.89 -8.57
C GLY A 353 -15.81 -16.76 -8.33
N GLN A 354 -15.66 -15.68 -9.08
CA GLN A 354 -16.58 -14.55 -9.10
C GLN A 354 -16.87 -14.16 -10.55
N LYS A 355 -18.11 -13.84 -10.87
CA LYS A 355 -18.49 -13.41 -12.22
C LYS A 355 -18.15 -11.95 -12.46
N LYS A 356 -17.97 -11.59 -13.73
CA LYS A 356 -17.84 -10.20 -14.13
C LYS A 356 -19.18 -9.48 -14.03
N GLY A 357 -19.23 -8.43 -13.22
CA GLY A 357 -20.38 -7.56 -13.08
C GLY A 357 -20.50 -6.59 -14.26
N TYR A 358 -21.73 -6.19 -14.56
CA TYR A 358 -22.01 -5.33 -15.70
C TYR A 358 -21.62 -3.87 -15.47
N GLN A 359 -21.79 -3.37 -14.23
CA GLN A 359 -21.56 -1.95 -13.89
C GLN A 359 -20.39 -1.72 -12.94
N VAL A 360 -20.04 -2.70 -12.11
CA VAL A 360 -19.08 -2.55 -11.02
C VAL A 360 -17.84 -3.43 -11.15
N GLY A 361 -17.64 -4.07 -12.28
CA GLY A 361 -16.52 -4.95 -12.56
C GLY A 361 -16.70 -6.36 -12.02
N PHE A 362 -17.24 -6.53 -10.81
CA PHE A 362 -17.45 -7.81 -10.14
C PHE A 362 -18.91 -7.98 -9.72
N GLU A 363 -19.47 -9.19 -9.84
CA GLU A 363 -20.74 -9.53 -9.22
C GLU A 363 -20.60 -9.67 -7.69
N SER A 364 -21.71 -9.56 -6.96
CA SER A 364 -21.66 -9.63 -5.49
C SER A 364 -21.51 -11.05 -4.93
N ALA A 365 -21.70 -12.09 -5.75
CA ALA A 365 -21.64 -13.48 -5.32
C ALA A 365 -20.27 -14.09 -5.65
N ILE A 366 -19.69 -14.76 -4.66
CA ILE A 366 -18.48 -15.56 -4.78
C ILE A 366 -18.87 -17.01 -4.59
N TYR A 367 -18.31 -17.89 -5.40
CA TYR A 367 -18.59 -19.32 -5.40
C TYR A 367 -17.31 -20.12 -5.18
N GLU A 368 -17.42 -21.22 -4.46
CA GLU A 368 -16.41 -22.26 -4.43
C GLU A 368 -16.56 -23.09 -5.71
N LEU A 369 -15.43 -23.27 -6.40
CA LEU A 369 -15.35 -24.03 -7.65
C LEU A 369 -14.59 -25.33 -7.43
N GLY A 370 -14.95 -26.38 -8.17
CA GLY A 370 -14.26 -27.65 -8.16
C GLY A 370 -14.26 -28.33 -9.53
N TRP A 371 -13.36 -29.29 -9.69
CA TRP A 371 -13.26 -30.11 -10.88
C TRP A 371 -14.20 -31.30 -10.81
N ASP A 372 -15.01 -31.54 -11.84
CA ASP A 372 -15.96 -32.69 -11.90
C ASP A 372 -15.48 -33.83 -12.79
N GLY A 373 -14.19 -33.81 -13.16
CA GLY A 373 -13.58 -34.76 -14.10
C GLY A 373 -13.61 -34.28 -15.56
N LYS A 374 -14.38 -33.20 -15.86
CA LYS A 374 -14.51 -32.65 -17.23
C LYS A 374 -14.38 -31.14 -17.28
N LYS A 375 -14.88 -30.43 -16.28
CA LYS A 375 -14.88 -28.97 -16.21
C LYS A 375 -14.90 -28.45 -14.79
N TYR A 376 -14.47 -27.21 -14.61
CA TYR A 376 -14.67 -26.46 -13.37
C TYR A 376 -16.10 -25.97 -13.27
N LYS A 377 -16.76 -26.19 -12.13
CA LYS A 377 -18.14 -25.80 -11.87
C LYS A 377 -18.32 -25.30 -10.44
N GLU A 378 -19.44 -24.62 -10.22
CA GLU A 378 -19.88 -24.21 -8.89
C GLU A 378 -20.17 -25.43 -8.00
N ILE A 379 -19.52 -25.48 -6.83
CA ILE A 379 -19.85 -26.43 -5.76
C ILE A 379 -20.93 -25.82 -4.88
N ARG A 380 -20.66 -24.61 -4.37
CA ARG A 380 -21.54 -23.86 -3.49
C ARG A 380 -21.22 -22.37 -3.52
N LYS A 381 -22.20 -21.57 -3.13
CA LYS A 381 -21.96 -20.15 -2.86
C LYS A 381 -21.15 -20.02 -1.56
N ALA A 382 -20.10 -19.24 -1.60
CA ALA A 382 -19.28 -18.96 -0.43
C ALA A 382 -20.06 -18.18 0.63
N ALA A 383 -19.99 -18.62 1.88
CA ALA A 383 -20.63 -17.95 3.01
C ALA A 383 -19.81 -16.73 3.44
N LEU A 384 -19.84 -15.68 2.62
CA LEU A 384 -19.10 -14.44 2.81
C LEU A 384 -20.04 -13.25 2.92
N PRO A 385 -19.66 -12.20 3.66
CA PRO A 385 -20.32 -10.91 3.55
C PRO A 385 -20.23 -10.41 2.11
N LYS A 386 -21.11 -9.48 1.73
CA LYS A 386 -21.05 -8.86 0.40
C LYS A 386 -19.79 -7.99 0.29
N ILE A 387 -18.73 -8.56 -0.27
CA ILE A 387 -17.49 -7.84 -0.64
C ILE A 387 -17.47 -7.60 -2.15
N PHE A 388 -16.78 -6.53 -2.57
CA PHE A 388 -16.79 -6.12 -3.98
C PHE A 388 -15.97 -7.04 -4.88
N SER A 389 -14.84 -7.60 -4.38
CA SER A 389 -13.88 -8.33 -5.20
C SER A 389 -13.33 -9.52 -4.44
N LEU A 390 -13.11 -10.62 -5.16
CA LEU A 390 -12.38 -11.78 -4.63
C LEU A 390 -10.86 -11.54 -4.55
N TYR A 391 -10.37 -10.38 -5.00
CA TYR A 391 -8.97 -10.00 -4.90
C TYR A 391 -8.75 -9.06 -3.72
N GLY A 392 -7.67 -9.30 -2.97
CA GLY A 392 -7.32 -8.50 -1.80
C GLY A 392 -8.23 -8.75 -0.60
N PHE A 393 -8.81 -9.95 -0.47
CA PHE A 393 -9.58 -10.31 0.71
C PHE A 393 -9.09 -11.62 1.35
N ILE A 394 -9.41 -11.81 2.62
CA ILE A 394 -9.25 -13.07 3.31
C ILE A 394 -10.27 -13.19 4.46
N PRO A 395 -10.99 -14.34 4.59
CA PRO A 395 -11.81 -14.61 5.75
C PRO A 395 -10.94 -15.03 6.94
N PHE A 396 -11.36 -14.68 8.15
CA PHE A 396 -10.70 -15.13 9.36
C PHE A 396 -11.67 -15.34 10.52
N ALA A 397 -11.42 -16.40 11.29
CA ALA A 397 -12.19 -16.67 12.49
C ALA A 397 -11.68 -15.79 13.64
N HIS A 398 -12.62 -15.19 14.38
CA HIS A 398 -12.39 -14.39 15.56
C HIS A 398 -13.58 -14.53 16.51
N ASP A 399 -13.33 -14.92 17.78
CA ASP A 399 -14.35 -15.12 18.82
C ASP A 399 -15.55 -15.98 18.36
N GLY A 400 -15.28 -17.07 17.62
CA GLY A 400 -16.31 -17.97 17.11
C GLY A 400 -17.15 -17.40 15.96
N LYS A 401 -16.73 -16.26 15.37
CA LYS A 401 -17.35 -15.60 14.20
C LYS A 401 -16.38 -15.57 13.05
N THR A 402 -16.90 -15.44 11.83
CA THR A 402 -16.08 -15.27 10.64
C THR A 402 -16.19 -13.83 10.16
N ASP A 403 -15.08 -13.09 10.32
CA ASP A 403 -14.91 -11.76 9.76
C ASP A 403 -14.14 -11.83 8.43
N CYS A 404 -14.18 -10.76 7.65
CA CYS A 404 -13.44 -10.63 6.39
C CYS A 404 -12.58 -9.39 6.40
N LEU A 405 -11.26 -9.55 6.20
CA LEU A 405 -10.37 -8.45 5.84
C LEU A 405 -10.38 -8.31 4.31
N PHE A 406 -10.56 -7.10 3.79
CA PHE A 406 -10.55 -6.84 2.36
C PHE A 406 -10.09 -5.43 2.03
N ILE A 407 -9.58 -5.25 0.80
CA ILE A 407 -9.26 -3.95 0.21
C ILE A 407 -10.49 -3.48 -0.56
N ASP A 408 -11.06 -2.34 -0.16
CA ASP A 408 -12.24 -1.79 -0.82
C ASP A 408 -11.87 -0.93 -2.05
N SER A 409 -12.88 -0.47 -2.76
CA SER A 409 -12.76 0.39 -3.96
C SER A 409 -12.07 1.74 -3.71
N ASP A 410 -12.02 2.17 -2.45
CA ASP A 410 -11.28 3.37 -2.02
C ASP A 410 -9.83 3.07 -1.60
N PHE A 411 -9.35 1.84 -1.86
CA PHE A 411 -8.03 1.31 -1.53
C PHE A 411 -7.72 1.17 -0.05
N SER A 412 -8.68 1.43 0.85
CA SER A 412 -8.49 1.17 2.28
C SER A 412 -8.70 -0.32 2.60
N LEU A 413 -7.91 -0.85 3.55
CA LEU A 413 -8.23 -2.12 4.19
C LEU A 413 -9.43 -1.93 5.12
N LYS A 414 -10.37 -2.87 5.07
CA LYS A 414 -11.55 -2.86 5.93
C LYS A 414 -11.79 -4.26 6.50
N VAL A 415 -12.29 -4.31 7.73
CA VAL A 415 -12.83 -5.53 8.31
C VAL A 415 -14.35 -5.45 8.29
N MET A 416 -14.96 -6.45 7.71
CA MET A 416 -16.42 -6.62 7.68
C MET A 416 -16.78 -7.85 8.49
N ASN A 417 -17.72 -7.72 9.41
CA ASN A 417 -18.21 -8.84 10.19
C ASN A 417 -19.25 -9.68 9.42
N GLU A 418 -19.62 -10.84 9.96
CA GLU A 418 -20.61 -11.76 9.39
C GLU A 418 -21.97 -11.11 9.04
N LYS A 419 -22.34 -10.00 9.74
CA LYS A 419 -23.56 -9.22 9.51
C LYS A 419 -23.43 -8.21 8.37
N GLY A 420 -22.27 -8.15 7.71
CA GLY A 420 -21.99 -7.19 6.64
C GLY A 420 -21.71 -5.77 7.12
N LYS A 421 -21.40 -5.57 8.42
CA LYS A 421 -21.04 -4.27 8.97
C LYS A 421 -19.52 -4.12 8.96
N VAL A 422 -19.01 -2.99 8.42
CA VAL A 422 -17.61 -2.60 8.55
C VAL A 422 -17.34 -2.22 9.99
N VAL A 423 -16.42 -2.94 10.65
CA VAL A 423 -16.06 -2.77 12.06
C VAL A 423 -14.69 -2.09 12.23
N TRP A 424 -13.85 -2.12 11.20
CA TRP A 424 -12.57 -1.44 11.18
C TRP A 424 -12.19 -0.99 9.76
N ARG A 425 -11.39 0.08 9.66
CA ARG A 425 -10.84 0.63 8.42
C ARG A 425 -9.43 1.16 8.63
N SER A 426 -8.52 0.88 7.68
CA SER A 426 -7.19 1.48 7.66
C SER A 426 -7.23 2.96 7.31
N ARG A 427 -6.15 3.65 7.62
CA ARG A 427 -5.88 5.01 7.15
C ARG A 427 -5.06 5.02 5.89
N ASP A 428 -4.11 4.08 5.81
CA ASP A 428 -3.24 3.90 4.66
C ASP A 428 -4.01 3.26 3.51
N ASP A 429 -3.58 3.57 2.31
CA ASP A 429 -4.06 2.97 1.07
C ASP A 429 -3.23 1.72 0.74
N TYR A 430 -3.92 0.66 0.31
CA TYR A 430 -3.36 -0.64 -0.09
C TYR A 430 -3.72 -0.99 -1.54
N GLY A 431 -3.82 0.02 -2.38
CA GLY A 431 -4.27 -0.14 -3.76
C GLY A 431 -3.26 -0.83 -4.67
N SER A 432 -3.77 -1.21 -5.82
CA SER A 432 -3.05 -1.86 -6.92
C SER A 432 -3.08 -0.97 -8.17
N ASP A 433 -2.11 -1.19 -9.06
CA ASP A 433 -2.09 -0.61 -10.42
C ASP A 433 -2.62 -1.61 -11.47
N ASN A 434 -2.95 -2.83 -11.04
CA ASN A 434 -3.51 -3.86 -11.91
C ASN A 434 -5.01 -3.62 -12.11
N VAL A 435 -5.41 -3.29 -13.33
CA VAL A 435 -6.78 -2.85 -13.65
C VAL A 435 -7.31 -3.50 -14.93
N PHE A 436 -8.63 -3.59 -15.00
CA PHE A 436 -9.33 -3.90 -16.26
C PHE A 436 -10.50 -2.96 -16.48
N ARG A 437 -10.93 -2.81 -17.75
CA ARG A 437 -12.09 -1.99 -18.08
C ARG A 437 -13.40 -2.71 -17.77
N VAL A 438 -14.28 -2.02 -17.06
CA VAL A 438 -15.68 -2.38 -16.96
C VAL A 438 -16.38 -1.79 -18.21
N LYS A 439 -17.29 -2.54 -18.83
CA LYS A 439 -18.03 -2.02 -19.99
C LYS A 439 -18.84 -0.81 -19.56
N PRO A 440 -18.65 0.36 -20.19
CA PRO A 440 -19.45 1.53 -19.85
C PRO A 440 -20.92 1.25 -20.13
N VAL A 441 -21.80 1.66 -19.22
CA VAL A 441 -23.23 1.70 -19.51
C VAL A 441 -23.41 2.73 -20.63
N ALA A 442 -24.03 2.34 -21.72
CA ALA A 442 -24.37 3.25 -22.81
C ALA A 442 -25.37 4.30 -22.28
N VAL A 443 -24.87 5.41 -21.77
CA VAL A 443 -25.68 6.56 -21.35
C VAL A 443 -25.62 7.55 -22.49
N GLY A 444 -26.73 7.75 -23.13
CA GLY A 444 -27.13 8.66 -24.18
C GLY A 444 -26.11 9.54 -24.95
N PRO A 445 -26.50 10.17 -26.05
CA PRO A 445 -25.55 10.90 -26.88
C PRO A 445 -25.03 12.15 -26.15
N GLY A 446 -23.73 12.19 -25.88
CA GLY A 446 -23.05 13.37 -25.35
C GLY A 446 -22.06 13.16 -24.18
N LEU A 447 -21.96 11.99 -23.58
CA LEU A 447 -21.03 11.72 -22.50
C LEU A 447 -19.70 11.18 -23.04
N ARG A 448 -18.59 11.85 -22.71
CA ARG A 448 -17.23 11.46 -23.08
C ARG A 448 -16.79 10.23 -22.29
N PHE A 449 -16.29 9.22 -23.01
CA PHE A 449 -15.94 7.87 -22.56
C PHE A 449 -14.60 7.75 -21.80
N GLU A 450 -14.15 8.74 -21.07
CA GLU A 450 -12.85 8.72 -20.39
C GLU A 450 -12.94 8.90 -18.86
N ASP A 451 -14.06 8.53 -18.24
CA ASP A 451 -14.14 8.58 -16.79
C ASP A 451 -13.49 7.36 -16.16
N ALA A 452 -12.62 7.61 -15.18
CA ALA A 452 -11.93 6.57 -14.41
C ALA A 452 -12.89 5.68 -13.59
N ASP A 453 -14.18 5.94 -13.62
CA ASP A 453 -15.23 5.07 -13.03
C ASP A 453 -15.41 3.77 -13.84
N ASP A 454 -14.80 3.68 -15.03
CA ASP A 454 -14.82 2.49 -15.89
C ASP A 454 -13.72 1.46 -15.57
N LEU A 455 -12.92 1.67 -14.52
CA LEU A 455 -11.83 0.78 -14.13
C LEU A 455 -12.19 -0.02 -12.87
N ALA A 456 -11.98 -1.33 -12.92
CA ALA A 456 -12.00 -2.21 -11.77
C ALA A 456 -10.57 -2.67 -11.44
N TYR A 457 -10.25 -2.73 -10.16
CA TYR A 457 -8.92 -3.04 -9.66
C TYR A 457 -8.81 -4.48 -9.20
N VAL A 458 -7.70 -5.13 -9.58
CA VAL A 458 -7.29 -6.43 -9.08
C VAL A 458 -6.28 -6.19 -7.97
N ASN A 459 -6.75 -6.17 -6.74
CA ASN A 459 -5.92 -5.87 -5.58
C ASN A 459 -4.92 -6.99 -5.28
N VAL A 460 -3.77 -6.62 -4.70
CA VAL A 460 -2.76 -7.58 -4.25
C VAL A 460 -3.37 -8.48 -3.17
N ARG A 461 -2.92 -9.73 -3.14
CA ARG A 461 -3.40 -10.71 -2.15
C ARG A 461 -3.10 -10.29 -0.72
N VAL A 462 -3.87 -10.82 0.21
CA VAL A 462 -3.60 -10.82 1.64
C VAL A 462 -3.27 -12.27 2.03
N ILE A 463 -2.18 -12.48 2.77
CA ILE A 463 -1.82 -13.81 3.29
C ILE A 463 -1.98 -13.79 4.80
N ARG A 464 -2.72 -14.77 5.33
CA ARG A 464 -2.93 -14.93 6.77
C ARG A 464 -2.03 -16.02 7.33
N LYS A 465 -1.45 -15.76 8.51
CA LYS A 465 -0.74 -16.76 9.32
C LYS A 465 -1.13 -16.55 10.79
N GLY A 466 -1.99 -17.42 11.32
CA GLY A 466 -2.55 -17.24 12.66
C GLY A 466 -3.36 -15.94 12.78
N ASN A 467 -2.93 -15.04 13.68
CA ASN A 467 -3.51 -13.71 13.86
C ASN A 467 -2.79 -12.62 13.05
N ASP A 468 -1.75 -12.98 12.31
CA ASP A 468 -0.97 -12.07 11.49
C ASP A 468 -1.45 -12.10 10.03
N PHE A 469 -1.44 -10.93 9.41
CA PHE A 469 -1.86 -10.72 8.03
C PHE A 469 -0.75 -9.97 7.29
N LEU A 470 -0.21 -10.60 6.26
CA LEU A 470 0.76 -9.96 5.39
C LEU A 470 0.02 -9.24 4.28
N VAL A 471 0.37 -7.98 4.10
CA VAL A 471 -0.20 -7.09 3.09
C VAL A 471 0.89 -6.29 2.40
N ILE A 472 0.63 -5.85 1.19
CA ILE A 472 1.50 -4.94 0.45
C ILE A 472 0.91 -3.53 0.51
N ARG A 473 1.73 -2.56 0.90
CA ARG A 473 1.43 -1.15 0.77
C ARG A 473 2.27 -0.56 -0.35
N ASN A 474 1.66 -0.26 -1.47
CA ASN A 474 2.30 0.48 -2.56
C ASN A 474 2.17 1.99 -2.30
N ILE A 475 3.28 2.71 -2.35
CA ILE A 475 3.38 4.13 -2.01
C ILE A 475 3.42 4.94 -3.31
N SER A 476 2.42 5.80 -3.49
CA SER A 476 2.32 6.65 -4.67
C SER A 476 3.09 7.96 -4.50
N ALA A 477 3.87 8.34 -5.52
CA ALA A 477 4.53 9.64 -5.58
C ALA A 477 3.55 10.82 -5.66
N THR A 478 2.32 10.56 -6.16
CA THR A 478 1.27 11.59 -6.30
C THR A 478 0.40 11.72 -5.04
N GLY A 479 0.67 10.93 -4.01
CA GLY A 479 -0.09 10.92 -2.76
C GLY A 479 -1.57 10.59 -2.98
N GLN A 480 -2.43 11.07 -2.07
CA GLN A 480 -3.88 10.89 -2.17
C GLN A 480 -4.56 11.89 -3.12
N SER A 481 -3.85 12.92 -3.56
CA SER A 481 -4.41 14.02 -4.36
C SER A 481 -4.90 13.57 -5.74
N LEU A 482 -4.31 12.52 -6.31
CA LEU A 482 -4.72 11.91 -7.57
C LEU A 482 -5.16 10.46 -7.35
N LYS A 483 -6.31 10.27 -6.73
CA LYS A 483 -6.83 8.92 -6.40
C LYS A 483 -6.94 7.96 -7.60
N ARG A 484 -6.98 8.48 -8.81
CA ARG A 484 -7.24 7.72 -10.05
C ARG A 484 -6.02 7.56 -10.98
N SER A 485 -4.94 8.31 -10.73
CA SER A 485 -3.67 8.23 -11.49
C SER A 485 -2.52 8.06 -10.51
N LYS A 486 -2.46 6.90 -9.87
CA LYS A 486 -1.41 6.60 -8.89
C LYS A 486 -0.14 6.15 -9.61
N LEU A 487 0.92 6.92 -9.50
CA LEU A 487 2.25 6.49 -9.87
C LEU A 487 2.93 5.89 -8.64
N TYR A 488 2.88 4.59 -8.51
CA TYR A 488 3.58 3.88 -7.44
C TYR A 488 5.08 3.84 -7.72
N THR A 489 5.86 4.34 -6.78
CA THR A 489 7.33 4.41 -6.89
C THR A 489 8.05 3.53 -5.90
N LYS A 490 7.36 3.14 -4.85
CA LYS A 490 7.87 2.30 -3.77
C LYS A 490 6.77 1.39 -3.26
N GLY A 491 7.17 0.26 -2.68
CA GLY A 491 6.29 -0.64 -1.95
C GLY A 491 6.91 -1.05 -0.62
N GLU A 492 6.10 -1.56 0.29
CA GLU A 492 6.54 -2.20 1.53
C GLU A 492 5.64 -3.40 1.86
N VAL A 493 6.23 -4.43 2.46
CA VAL A 493 5.50 -5.54 3.03
C VAL A 493 5.21 -5.19 4.50
N GLN A 494 3.96 -5.30 4.91
CA GLN A 494 3.56 -5.09 6.30
C GLN A 494 2.98 -6.37 6.89
N VAL A 495 3.28 -6.61 8.17
CA VAL A 495 2.59 -7.59 8.99
C VAL A 495 1.63 -6.84 9.91
N LEU A 496 0.36 -7.11 9.75
CA LEU A 496 -0.72 -6.54 10.55
C LEU A 496 -1.26 -7.63 11.48
N THR A 497 -1.25 -7.38 12.77
CA THR A 497 -1.79 -8.32 13.78
C THR A 497 -3.17 -7.86 14.22
N TRP A 498 -4.16 -8.76 14.15
CA TRP A 498 -5.52 -8.49 14.62
C TRP A 498 -5.59 -8.61 16.14
N THR A 499 -6.07 -7.57 16.81
CA THR A 499 -6.17 -7.48 18.27
C THR A 499 -7.56 -7.75 18.82
N GLY A 500 -8.49 -8.20 17.97
CA GLY A 500 -9.90 -8.35 18.35
C GLY A 500 -10.76 -7.13 18.04
N ALA A 501 -10.16 -5.96 17.89
CA ALA A 501 -10.87 -4.72 17.61
C ALA A 501 -10.25 -3.90 16.47
N MET A 502 -8.94 -4.06 16.23
CA MET A 502 -8.19 -3.31 15.22
C MET A 502 -6.99 -4.09 14.73
N PHE A 503 -6.48 -3.70 13.58
CA PHE A 503 -5.16 -4.12 13.13
C PHE A 503 -4.08 -3.18 13.65
N MET A 504 -2.97 -3.78 14.08
CA MET A 504 -1.74 -3.08 14.44
C MET A 504 -0.64 -3.55 13.50
N THR A 505 0.16 -2.62 13.00
CA THR A 505 1.38 -2.97 12.26
C THR A 505 2.42 -3.50 13.24
N SER A 506 2.60 -4.82 13.27
CA SER A 506 3.60 -5.48 14.11
C SER A 506 4.99 -5.44 13.49
N TRP A 507 5.06 -5.37 12.15
CA TRP A 507 6.30 -5.24 11.41
C TRP A 507 6.08 -4.66 10.02
N LYS A 508 7.11 -4.01 9.47
CA LYS A 508 7.18 -3.60 8.07
C LYS A 508 8.60 -3.78 7.52
N SER A 509 8.69 -4.09 6.24
CA SER A 509 9.97 -4.15 5.51
C SER A 509 10.57 -2.75 5.34
N GLN A 510 11.83 -2.70 4.90
CA GLN A 510 12.34 -1.51 4.24
C GLN A 510 11.54 -1.21 2.98
N GLU A 511 11.55 0.05 2.54
CA GLU A 511 10.94 0.44 1.29
C GLU A 511 11.60 -0.29 0.11
N ILE A 512 10.80 -0.91 -0.72
CA ILE A 512 11.20 -1.64 -1.93
C ILE A 512 11.05 -0.66 -3.10
N PRO A 513 12.13 -0.28 -3.80
CA PRO A 513 12.02 0.58 -4.97
C PRO A 513 11.20 -0.07 -6.08
N GLY A 514 10.14 0.60 -6.55
CA GLY A 514 9.25 0.12 -7.59
C GLY A 514 7.85 -0.23 -7.08
N TYR A 515 7.04 -0.80 -7.97
CA TYR A 515 5.70 -1.26 -7.70
C TYR A 515 5.71 -2.75 -7.34
N VAL A 516 5.21 -3.10 -6.16
CA VAL A 516 5.01 -4.50 -5.77
C VAL A 516 3.72 -5.01 -6.37
N ALA A 517 3.85 -5.88 -7.37
CA ALA A 517 2.71 -6.43 -8.12
C ALA A 517 1.98 -7.55 -7.37
N ASP A 518 2.72 -8.44 -6.70
CA ASP A 518 2.16 -9.55 -5.95
C ASP A 518 3.24 -10.19 -5.04
N PHE A 519 2.86 -11.12 -4.16
CA PHE A 519 3.80 -11.83 -3.28
C PHE A 519 3.29 -13.21 -2.87
N GLN A 520 4.19 -14.08 -2.42
CA GLN A 520 3.90 -15.43 -1.93
C GLN A 520 4.77 -15.77 -0.71
N ILE A 521 4.33 -16.77 0.07
CA ILE A 521 5.13 -17.38 1.13
C ILE A 521 5.16 -18.88 0.86
N GLN A 522 6.23 -19.36 0.22
CA GLN A 522 6.40 -20.76 -0.15
C GLN A 522 7.88 -21.16 -0.13
N ASP A 523 8.14 -22.48 -0.12
CA ASP A 523 9.48 -23.02 -0.33
C ASP A 523 9.80 -23.00 -1.82
N VAL A 524 10.73 -22.14 -2.24
CA VAL A 524 11.14 -21.99 -3.65
C VAL A 524 12.55 -22.51 -3.91
N ASP A 525 13.37 -22.68 -2.86
CA ASP A 525 14.74 -23.19 -2.99
C ASP A 525 14.86 -24.68 -2.60
N HIS A 526 13.71 -25.33 -2.41
CA HIS A 526 13.58 -26.75 -2.11
C HIS A 526 14.35 -27.20 -0.85
N THR A 527 14.48 -26.28 0.11
CA THR A 527 15.15 -26.54 1.39
C THR A 527 14.20 -27.03 2.48
N GLY A 528 12.91 -27.13 2.20
CA GLY A 528 11.85 -27.41 3.16
C GLY A 528 11.45 -26.16 3.99
N ARG A 529 12.01 -24.99 3.70
CA ARG A 529 11.75 -23.75 4.42
C ARG A 529 10.98 -22.76 3.55
N LYS A 530 9.92 -22.19 4.11
CA LYS A 530 9.17 -21.15 3.43
C LYS A 530 9.97 -19.83 3.37
N ALA A 531 9.91 -19.17 2.23
CA ALA A 531 10.44 -17.83 2.00
C ALA A 531 9.32 -16.88 1.58
N LEU A 532 9.47 -15.60 1.91
CA LEU A 532 8.69 -14.52 1.32
C LEU A 532 9.27 -14.21 -0.06
N ILE A 533 8.45 -14.28 -1.08
CA ILE A 533 8.80 -13.95 -2.47
C ILE A 533 7.95 -12.75 -2.88
N VAL A 534 8.59 -11.66 -3.28
CA VAL A 534 7.94 -10.40 -3.67
C VAL A 534 8.23 -10.12 -5.14
N ALA A 535 7.20 -9.96 -5.94
CA ALA A 535 7.31 -9.60 -7.36
C ALA A 535 7.27 -8.08 -7.52
N VAL A 536 8.36 -7.50 -8.03
CA VAL A 536 8.55 -6.06 -8.11
C VAL A 536 8.74 -5.61 -9.55
N ASN A 537 7.93 -4.66 -9.99
CA ASN A 537 8.17 -3.92 -11.22
C ASN A 537 9.11 -2.75 -10.92
N LEU A 538 10.32 -2.82 -11.46
CA LEU A 538 11.40 -1.90 -11.16
C LEU A 538 11.14 -0.52 -11.78
N PRO A 539 11.60 0.57 -11.16
CA PRO A 539 11.53 1.88 -11.76
C PRO A 539 12.34 1.91 -13.08
N THR A 540 11.79 2.50 -14.12
CA THR A 540 12.54 2.72 -15.36
C THR A 540 13.47 3.91 -15.18
N GLU A 541 14.76 3.75 -15.44
CA GLU A 541 15.69 4.87 -15.52
C GLU A 541 15.35 5.72 -16.75
N GLY A 542 14.74 6.89 -16.51
CA GLY A 542 14.34 7.87 -17.52
C GLY A 542 12.89 7.71 -18.02
N PHE A 543 12.16 8.81 -18.01
CA PHE A 543 10.75 8.92 -18.45
C PHE A 543 10.50 8.48 -19.92
N LEU A 544 11.56 8.29 -20.70
CA LEU A 544 11.52 7.93 -22.13
C LEU A 544 12.09 6.54 -22.44
N SER A 545 12.73 5.85 -21.50
CA SER A 545 13.22 4.50 -21.72
C SER A 545 12.12 3.49 -21.41
N GLY A 546 11.38 3.07 -22.41
CA GLY A 546 10.26 2.12 -22.30
C GLY A 546 10.62 0.68 -21.87
N GLY A 547 11.69 0.49 -21.09
CA GLY A 547 12.11 -0.79 -20.56
C GLY A 547 11.17 -1.27 -19.44
N LYS A 548 10.38 -2.30 -19.71
CA LYS A 548 9.55 -2.98 -18.72
C LYS A 548 10.39 -4.03 -18.01
N ASN A 549 11.01 -3.69 -16.90
CA ASN A 549 11.83 -4.61 -16.11
C ASN A 549 11.16 -4.92 -14.77
N SER A 550 11.29 -6.17 -14.33
CA SER A 550 10.83 -6.61 -13.02
C SER A 550 11.85 -7.56 -12.39
N ALA A 551 11.72 -7.83 -11.12
CA ALA A 551 12.53 -8.81 -10.40
C ALA A 551 11.71 -9.49 -9.30
N LEU A 552 12.19 -10.64 -8.85
CA LEU A 552 11.74 -11.28 -7.62
C LEU A 552 12.72 -10.93 -6.50
N MET A 553 12.19 -10.51 -5.38
CA MET A 553 12.93 -10.35 -4.13
C MET A 553 12.54 -11.48 -3.19
N VAL A 554 13.52 -12.18 -2.64
CA VAL A 554 13.29 -13.38 -1.82
C VAL A 554 13.96 -13.21 -0.46
N SER A 555 13.21 -13.48 0.60
CA SER A 555 13.69 -13.44 1.97
C SER A 555 13.24 -14.69 2.73
N ARG A 556 14.15 -15.38 3.37
CA ARG A 556 13.82 -16.59 4.16
C ARG A 556 12.98 -16.25 5.39
N MET A 557 12.06 -17.15 5.72
CA MET A 557 11.38 -17.17 7.02
C MET A 557 12.26 -17.88 8.05
N PRO A 558 12.28 -17.46 9.35
CA PRO A 558 13.05 -18.19 10.35
C PRO A 558 12.45 -19.56 10.64
N GLU A 559 13.31 -20.43 11.16
CA GLU A 559 12.90 -21.74 11.65
C GLU A 559 12.02 -21.61 12.90
N GLY A 560 10.92 -22.33 12.94
CA GLY A 560 10.16 -22.57 14.16
C GLY A 560 8.97 -21.65 14.43
N GLN A 561 8.45 -20.96 13.42
CA GLN A 561 7.17 -20.24 13.57
C GLN A 561 6.14 -20.61 12.50
#